data_8c61506201e71ec252ff3fac6ab4bf5e
#
_entry.id   8c61506201e71ec252ff3fac6ab4bf5e
#
_cell.length_a   1.000
_cell.length_b   1.000
_cell.length_c   1.000
_cell.angle_alpha   90.00
_cell.angle_beta   90.00
_cell.angle_gamma   90.00
#
_symmetry.space_group_name_H-M   'P 1'
#
loop_
_entity.id
_entity.type
_entity.pdbx_description
1 polymer ?
#
loop_
_entity_poly.entity_id
_entity_poly.type
_entity_poly.pdbx_seq_one_letter_code
_entity_poly.pdbx_strand_id
1 'polypeptide(L)'
;MIAAMISKVIGLLYKSPLSNIIGSLGMGYTSLAQNAYMILLMIASFSIPQAVSKLISERIALKDYRNAHKFFKGALIYAMVIGGAVGLFCLFGAGLIIPQNQKDAIPALQILAPTIFLSGILGVFRGYFQAYRNMMPTSISQIIEQVFNAAVSLLAAWGFINAFSDGTENSIAKWGAAGSTVGTGAGVVTALVFMLLVYGVNRRKILHRVERDHRHQEESYKEIFRVIILVVSPIILSAFVYNVNAYINGYLFSDILGRRGGDAAQIGILYAEYATYFMTIINIPLTLSSTAPTSMIPEVSALYATGDIEATRECIDQTVQLSMVVSAPCAMGLAVLAQPIVFLLYGNSTGLAANLLKIGRAHV
;
A
#
# COMPACT_ATOMS: atom_id res chain seq x y z
N MET A 1 7.47 1.19 -13.98
CA MET A 1 6.95 2.54 -13.75
C MET A 1 5.52 2.73 -14.23
N ILE A 2 5.20 2.57 -15.51
CA ILE A 2 3.83 2.75 -16.08
C ILE A 2 2.76 1.89 -15.36
N ALA A 3 3.03 0.62 -15.09
CA ALA A 3 2.10 -0.26 -14.37
C ALA A 3 1.72 0.24 -12.97
N ALA A 4 2.68 0.78 -12.23
CA ALA A 4 2.43 1.37 -10.91
C ALA A 4 1.57 2.64 -10.99
N MET A 5 1.75 3.44 -12.06
CA MET A 5 0.90 4.60 -12.32
C MET A 5 -0.53 4.17 -12.67
N ILE A 6 -0.70 3.20 -13.56
CA ILE A 6 -2.02 2.65 -13.92
C ILE A 6 -2.73 2.12 -12.68
N SER A 7 -2.03 1.35 -11.84
CA SER A 7 -2.59 0.82 -10.59
C SER A 7 -3.07 1.93 -9.65
N LYS A 8 -2.32 3.02 -9.53
CA LYS A 8 -2.72 4.18 -8.70
C LYS A 8 -3.92 4.92 -9.27
N VAL A 9 -3.99 5.08 -10.60
CA VAL A 9 -5.13 5.72 -11.27
C VAL A 9 -6.40 4.88 -11.06
N ILE A 10 -6.33 3.56 -11.23
CA ILE A 10 -7.46 2.66 -10.96
C ILE A 10 -7.88 2.79 -9.48
N GLY A 11 -6.91 2.74 -8.57
CA GLY A 11 -7.13 2.88 -7.13
C GLY A 11 -7.72 4.23 -6.69
N LEU A 12 -7.62 5.25 -7.53
CA LEU A 12 -8.24 6.55 -7.32
C LEU A 12 -9.65 6.59 -7.89
N LEU A 13 -9.82 6.14 -9.14
CA LEU A 13 -11.09 6.27 -9.85
C LEU A 13 -12.23 5.48 -9.19
N TYR A 14 -11.97 4.29 -8.61
CA TYR A 14 -13.04 3.53 -7.97
C TYR A 14 -13.54 4.13 -6.65
N LYS A 15 -12.76 4.99 -6.00
CA LYS A 15 -13.15 5.63 -4.74
C LYS A 15 -14.34 6.58 -4.90
N SER A 16 -14.48 7.23 -6.06
CA SER A 16 -15.61 8.09 -6.36
C SER A 16 -16.94 7.32 -6.42
N PRO A 17 -17.12 6.29 -7.26
CA PRO A 17 -18.34 5.48 -7.22
C PRO A 17 -18.54 4.77 -5.87
N LEU A 18 -17.47 4.37 -5.18
CA LEU A 18 -17.58 3.76 -3.85
C LEU A 18 -18.18 4.75 -2.85
N SER A 19 -17.75 6.02 -2.86
CA SER A 19 -18.28 7.05 -1.95
C SER A 19 -19.77 7.31 -2.16
N ASN A 20 -20.26 7.15 -3.40
CA ASN A 20 -21.70 7.25 -3.71
C ASN A 20 -22.52 6.06 -3.16
N ILE A 21 -21.90 4.88 -3.05
CA ILE A 21 -22.55 3.68 -2.52
C ILE A 21 -22.61 3.67 -0.99
N ILE A 22 -21.47 3.95 -0.33
CA ILE A 22 -21.31 3.80 1.13
C ILE A 22 -21.45 5.12 1.91
N GLY A 23 -21.53 6.24 1.20
CA GLY A 23 -21.60 7.57 1.78
C GLY A 23 -20.28 8.04 2.42
N SER A 24 -20.25 9.30 2.84
CA SER A 24 -19.06 9.91 3.45
C SER A 24 -18.70 9.25 4.79
N LEU A 25 -19.68 8.86 5.58
CA LEU A 25 -19.46 8.17 6.85
C LEU A 25 -18.80 6.80 6.63
N GLY A 26 -19.27 6.02 5.66
CA GLY A 26 -18.69 4.73 5.30
C GLY A 26 -17.25 4.87 4.77
N MET A 27 -16.97 5.94 4.01
CA MET A 27 -15.60 6.27 3.59
C MET A 27 -14.69 6.59 4.79
N GLY A 28 -15.22 7.23 5.82
CA GLY A 28 -14.52 7.49 7.09
C GLY A 28 -14.12 6.19 7.80
N TYR A 29 -15.07 5.26 7.96
CA TYR A 29 -14.81 3.95 8.55
C TYR A 29 -13.80 3.13 7.73
N THR A 30 -13.94 3.14 6.41
CA THR A 30 -12.98 2.49 5.50
C THR A 30 -11.57 3.07 5.66
N SER A 31 -11.44 4.40 5.75
CA SER A 31 -10.13 5.06 5.88
C SER A 31 -9.45 4.75 7.22
N LEU A 32 -10.21 4.74 8.33
CA LEU A 32 -9.71 4.35 9.64
C LEU A 32 -9.19 2.90 9.62
N ALA A 33 -9.99 1.98 9.10
CA ALA A 33 -9.62 0.58 8.99
C ALA A 33 -8.39 0.39 8.08
N GLN A 34 -8.31 1.07 6.94
CA GLN A 34 -7.17 1.00 6.03
C GLN A 34 -5.89 1.59 6.64
N ASN A 35 -5.95 2.69 7.39
CA ASN A 35 -4.77 3.26 8.05
C ASN A 35 -4.23 2.31 9.13
N ALA A 36 -5.09 1.71 9.95
CA ALA A 36 -4.69 0.70 10.91
C ALA A 36 -4.09 -0.55 10.22
N TYR A 37 -4.77 -1.03 9.18
CA TYR A 37 -4.29 -2.15 8.35
C TYR A 37 -2.91 -1.88 7.75
N MET A 38 -2.65 -0.68 7.22
CA MET A 38 -1.37 -0.32 6.60
C MET A 38 -0.21 -0.42 7.57
N ILE A 39 -0.38 -0.02 8.85
CA ILE A 39 0.66 -0.17 9.88
C ILE A 39 0.97 -1.65 10.12
N LEU A 40 -0.07 -2.47 10.29
CA LEU A 40 0.08 -3.90 10.50
C LEU A 40 0.72 -4.58 9.28
N LEU A 41 0.30 -4.19 8.08
CA LEU A 41 0.86 -4.68 6.83
C LEU A 41 2.35 -4.33 6.70
N MET A 42 2.78 -3.14 7.14
CA MET A 42 4.20 -2.74 7.13
C MET A 42 5.05 -3.65 7.99
N ILE A 43 4.58 -3.97 9.17
CA ILE A 43 5.28 -4.89 10.07
C ILE A 43 5.36 -6.30 9.45
N ALA A 44 4.28 -6.75 8.81
CA ALA A 44 4.15 -8.12 8.33
C ALA A 44 4.78 -8.37 6.95
N SER A 45 4.69 -7.40 6.02
CA SER A 45 4.93 -7.75 4.61
C SER A 45 5.52 -6.66 3.72
N PHE A 46 5.47 -5.38 4.11
CA PHE A 46 5.82 -4.28 3.20
C PHE A 46 7.28 -4.32 2.71
N SER A 47 8.21 -4.65 3.59
CA SER A 47 9.64 -4.70 3.30
C SER A 47 10.11 -6.03 2.68
N ILE A 48 9.27 -7.06 2.73
CA ILE A 48 9.62 -8.41 2.26
C ILE A 48 10.06 -8.44 0.79
N PRO A 49 9.35 -7.82 -0.18
CA PRO A 49 9.78 -7.87 -1.58
C PRO A 49 11.18 -7.31 -1.79
N GLN A 50 11.51 -6.20 -1.13
CA GLN A 50 12.82 -5.54 -1.25
C GLN A 50 13.93 -6.38 -0.63
N ALA A 51 13.72 -6.90 0.58
CA ALA A 51 14.69 -7.74 1.27
C ALA A 51 14.94 -9.06 0.52
N VAL A 52 13.87 -9.72 0.08
CA VAL A 52 13.96 -10.96 -0.70
C VAL A 52 14.66 -10.71 -2.04
N SER A 53 14.31 -9.64 -2.74
CA SER A 53 14.95 -9.26 -4.00
C SER A 53 16.44 -9.04 -3.82
N LYS A 54 16.86 -8.29 -2.78
CA LYS A 54 18.26 -8.02 -2.47
C LYS A 54 19.01 -9.31 -2.18
N LEU A 55 18.57 -10.08 -1.18
CA LEU A 55 19.27 -11.25 -0.69
C LEU A 55 19.37 -12.37 -1.74
N ILE A 56 18.35 -12.54 -2.56
CA ILE A 56 18.36 -13.54 -3.63
C ILE A 56 19.21 -13.07 -4.81
N SER A 57 19.15 -11.78 -5.20
CA SER A 57 19.94 -11.27 -6.31
C SER A 57 21.44 -11.32 -6.04
N GLU A 58 21.89 -11.11 -4.81
CA GLU A 58 23.29 -11.28 -4.38
C GLU A 58 23.77 -12.72 -4.65
N ARG A 59 22.96 -13.72 -4.28
CA ARG A 59 23.30 -15.14 -4.50
C ARG A 59 23.22 -15.55 -5.97
N ILE A 60 22.27 -15.03 -6.73
CA ILE A 60 22.18 -15.25 -8.17
C ILE A 60 23.42 -14.69 -8.88
N ALA A 61 23.92 -13.51 -8.47
CA ALA A 61 25.13 -12.90 -9.02
C ALA A 61 26.37 -13.78 -8.79
N LEU A 62 26.45 -14.45 -7.64
CA LEU A 62 27.48 -15.43 -7.30
C LEU A 62 27.26 -16.82 -7.94
N LYS A 63 26.17 -17.01 -8.71
CA LYS A 63 25.70 -18.29 -9.28
C LYS A 63 25.36 -19.36 -8.22
N ASP A 64 25.08 -18.93 -6.99
CA ASP A 64 24.67 -19.76 -5.85
C ASP A 64 23.13 -19.93 -5.87
N TYR A 65 22.65 -20.74 -6.81
CA TYR A 65 21.21 -20.96 -7.01
C TYR A 65 20.57 -21.78 -5.90
N ARG A 66 21.35 -22.64 -5.26
CA ARG A 66 20.89 -23.53 -4.18
C ARG A 66 20.52 -22.72 -2.94
N ASN A 67 21.41 -21.85 -2.47
CA ASN A 67 21.14 -20.96 -1.36
C ASN A 67 20.10 -19.88 -1.72
N ALA A 68 20.09 -19.35 -2.95
CA ALA A 68 19.04 -18.45 -3.43
C ALA A 68 17.63 -19.08 -3.28
N HIS A 69 17.47 -20.36 -3.66
CA HIS A 69 16.21 -21.07 -3.51
C HIS A 69 15.87 -21.38 -2.05
N LYS A 70 16.88 -21.67 -1.23
CA LYS A 70 16.72 -21.89 0.22
C LYS A 70 16.30 -20.61 0.93
N PHE A 71 16.84 -19.43 0.53
CA PHE A 71 16.37 -18.13 0.98
C PHE A 71 14.92 -17.84 0.60
N PHE A 72 14.52 -18.17 -0.61
CA PHE A 72 13.11 -18.06 -1.02
C PHE A 72 12.18 -18.87 -0.11
N LYS A 73 12.52 -20.13 0.20
CA LYS A 73 11.76 -20.97 1.13
C LYS A 73 11.74 -20.39 2.55
N GLY A 74 12.91 -19.93 3.03
CA GLY A 74 13.02 -19.28 4.34
C GLY A 74 12.18 -18.02 4.46
N ALA A 75 12.18 -17.19 3.42
CA ALA A 75 11.35 -15.99 3.35
C ALA A 75 9.84 -16.32 3.32
N LEU A 76 9.42 -17.40 2.65
CA LEU A 76 8.04 -17.88 2.70
C LEU A 76 7.63 -18.29 4.11
N ILE A 77 8.47 -19.06 4.81
CA ILE A 77 8.20 -19.46 6.20
C ILE A 77 8.12 -18.22 7.09
N TYR A 78 9.05 -17.28 6.96
CA TYR A 78 9.04 -16.01 7.69
C TYR A 78 7.73 -15.23 7.45
N ALA A 79 7.35 -15.07 6.19
CA ALA A 79 6.13 -14.34 5.81
C ALA A 79 4.86 -15.02 6.35
N MET A 80 4.81 -16.36 6.33
CA MET A 80 3.69 -17.12 6.88
C MET A 80 3.59 -16.97 8.40
N VAL A 81 4.71 -17.06 9.12
CA VAL A 81 4.72 -16.96 10.59
C VAL A 81 4.39 -15.54 11.04
N ILE A 82 5.11 -14.54 10.53
CA ILE A 82 4.91 -13.14 10.94
C ILE A 82 3.58 -12.61 10.41
N GLY A 83 3.27 -12.84 9.13
CA GLY A 83 1.99 -12.43 8.53
C GLY A 83 0.79 -13.10 9.21
N GLY A 84 0.92 -14.38 9.61
CA GLY A 84 -0.09 -15.11 10.37
C GLY A 84 -0.28 -14.54 11.78
N ALA A 85 0.81 -14.30 12.51
CA ALA A 85 0.75 -13.72 13.85
C ALA A 85 0.13 -12.32 13.85
N VAL A 86 0.58 -11.44 12.93
CA VAL A 86 0.04 -10.08 12.80
C VAL A 86 -1.42 -10.10 12.29
N GLY A 87 -1.76 -10.99 11.37
CA GLY A 87 -3.14 -11.17 10.91
C GLY A 87 -4.08 -11.62 12.02
N LEU A 88 -3.68 -12.59 12.85
CA LEU A 88 -4.44 -13.03 14.03
C LEU A 88 -4.56 -11.89 15.06
N PHE A 89 -3.48 -11.15 15.30
CA PHE A 89 -3.54 -9.97 16.16
C PHE A 89 -4.51 -8.92 15.62
N CYS A 90 -4.51 -8.67 14.30
CA CYS A 90 -5.47 -7.76 13.65
C CYS A 90 -6.91 -8.24 13.84
N LEU A 91 -7.18 -9.53 13.67
CA LEU A 91 -8.52 -10.10 13.77
C LEU A 91 -9.10 -9.98 15.17
N PHE A 92 -8.35 -10.36 16.20
CA PHE A 92 -8.81 -10.37 17.58
C PHE A 92 -8.57 -9.02 18.31
N GLY A 93 -7.54 -8.27 17.90
CA GLY A 93 -7.17 -7.00 18.51
C GLY A 93 -7.77 -5.77 17.83
N ALA A 94 -8.62 -5.91 16.82
CA ALA A 94 -9.22 -4.79 16.09
C ALA A 94 -9.92 -3.78 17.02
N GLY A 95 -10.58 -4.25 18.08
CA GLY A 95 -11.24 -3.40 19.06
C GLY A 95 -10.30 -2.58 19.95
N LEU A 96 -9.01 -2.96 20.04
CA LEU A 96 -7.97 -2.20 20.75
C LEU A 96 -7.35 -1.12 19.87
N ILE A 97 -7.38 -1.35 18.54
CA ILE A 97 -6.74 -0.49 17.55
C ILE A 97 -7.68 0.65 17.14
N ILE A 98 -8.97 0.35 16.93
CA ILE A 98 -9.97 1.33 16.51
C ILE A 98 -10.45 2.15 17.70
N PRO A 99 -10.55 3.50 17.57
CA PRO A 99 -11.08 4.35 18.63
C PRO A 99 -12.48 3.95 19.08
N GLN A 100 -12.77 4.10 20.37
CA GLN A 100 -14.05 3.68 20.99
C GLN A 100 -15.29 4.40 20.40
N ASN A 101 -15.11 5.62 19.92
CA ASN A 101 -16.16 6.41 19.25
C ASN A 101 -16.38 6.04 17.79
N GLN A 102 -15.59 5.09 17.22
CA GLN A 102 -15.65 4.67 15.81
C GLN A 102 -15.70 3.13 15.67
N LYS A 103 -16.35 2.45 16.64
CA LYS A 103 -16.42 0.96 16.69
C LYS A 103 -16.99 0.32 15.43
N ASP A 104 -17.82 1.02 14.69
CA ASP A 104 -18.40 0.55 13.43
C ASP A 104 -17.38 0.35 12.30
N ALA A 105 -16.14 0.86 12.47
CA ALA A 105 -15.02 0.55 11.57
C ALA A 105 -14.35 -0.82 11.87
N ILE A 106 -14.65 -1.46 13.03
CA ILE A 106 -14.03 -2.74 13.43
C ILE A 106 -14.25 -3.85 12.41
N PRO A 107 -15.49 -4.12 11.89
CA PRO A 107 -15.71 -5.17 10.92
C PRO A 107 -14.87 -4.99 9.64
N ALA A 108 -14.69 -3.74 9.17
CA ALA A 108 -13.85 -3.45 8.02
C ALA A 108 -12.39 -3.83 8.25
N LEU A 109 -11.85 -3.57 9.46
CA LEU A 109 -10.48 -3.96 9.82
C LEU A 109 -10.34 -5.48 9.97
N GLN A 110 -11.33 -6.15 10.56
CA GLN A 110 -11.31 -7.61 10.73
C GLN A 110 -11.32 -8.36 9.39
N ILE A 111 -12.06 -7.86 8.39
CA ILE A 111 -12.07 -8.44 7.03
C ILE A 111 -10.71 -8.27 6.35
N LEU A 112 -9.94 -7.23 6.67
CA LEU A 112 -8.59 -7.04 6.17
C LEU A 112 -7.54 -7.97 6.83
N ALA A 113 -7.84 -8.56 7.98
CA ALA A 113 -6.87 -9.36 8.72
C ALA A 113 -6.28 -10.55 7.92
N PRO A 114 -7.06 -11.40 7.24
CA PRO A 114 -6.50 -12.47 6.39
C PRO A 114 -5.63 -11.95 5.25
N THR A 115 -5.91 -10.74 4.77
CA THR A 115 -5.16 -10.11 3.68
C THR A 115 -3.72 -9.82 4.07
N ILE A 116 -3.43 -9.55 5.36
CA ILE A 116 -2.06 -9.34 5.86
C ILE A 116 -1.21 -10.60 5.63
N PHE A 117 -1.74 -11.75 5.97
CA PHE A 117 -1.08 -13.05 5.76
C PHE A 117 -0.79 -13.31 4.28
N LEU A 118 -1.80 -13.14 3.43
CA LEU A 118 -1.68 -13.38 1.99
C LEU A 118 -0.72 -12.39 1.30
N SER A 119 -0.72 -11.12 1.74
CA SER A 119 0.18 -10.08 1.24
C SER A 119 1.65 -10.38 1.53
N GLY A 120 1.95 -10.99 2.69
CA GLY A 120 3.30 -11.45 3.01
C GLY A 120 3.80 -12.48 2.00
N ILE A 121 3.00 -13.49 1.69
CA ILE A 121 3.33 -14.53 0.71
C ILE A 121 3.48 -13.91 -0.68
N LEU A 122 2.54 -13.06 -1.10
CA LEU A 122 2.60 -12.34 -2.38
C LEU A 122 3.88 -11.51 -2.49
N GLY A 123 4.28 -10.85 -1.41
CA GLY A 123 5.52 -10.06 -1.32
C GLY A 123 6.77 -10.90 -1.59
N VAL A 124 6.85 -12.11 -1.06
CA VAL A 124 7.96 -13.03 -1.30
C VAL A 124 8.03 -13.44 -2.77
N PHE A 125 6.92 -13.80 -3.41
CA PHE A 125 6.90 -14.13 -4.84
C PHE A 125 7.30 -12.94 -5.71
N ARG A 126 6.81 -11.74 -5.42
CA ARG A 126 7.23 -10.52 -6.12
C ARG A 126 8.73 -10.27 -5.99
N GLY A 127 9.26 -10.32 -4.77
CA GLY A 127 10.69 -10.17 -4.49
C GLY A 127 11.55 -11.20 -5.22
N TYR A 128 11.07 -12.44 -5.29
CA TYR A 128 11.75 -13.51 -6.01
C TYR A 128 11.93 -13.20 -7.51
N PHE A 129 10.88 -12.78 -8.20
CA PHE A 129 10.98 -12.43 -9.62
C PHE A 129 11.79 -11.14 -9.85
N GLN A 130 11.68 -10.18 -8.97
CA GLN A 130 12.51 -8.96 -8.99
C GLN A 130 14.00 -9.28 -8.88
N ALA A 131 14.37 -10.27 -8.06
CA ALA A 131 15.76 -10.72 -7.91
C ALA A 131 16.36 -11.24 -9.23
N TYR A 132 15.55 -11.82 -10.10
CA TYR A 132 15.95 -12.23 -11.46
C TYR A 132 15.92 -11.07 -12.46
N ARG A 133 15.81 -9.81 -12.01
CA ARG A 133 15.67 -8.60 -12.85
C ARG A 133 14.44 -8.63 -13.77
N ASN A 134 13.45 -9.46 -13.45
CA ASN A 134 12.20 -9.55 -14.21
C ASN A 134 11.08 -8.86 -13.43
N MET A 135 10.82 -7.59 -13.77
CA MET A 135 9.77 -6.77 -13.16
C MET A 135 8.38 -7.03 -13.74
N MET A 136 8.27 -7.72 -14.89
CA MET A 136 6.99 -7.92 -15.60
C MET A 136 5.95 -8.65 -14.75
N PRO A 137 6.25 -9.80 -14.08
CA PRO A 137 5.24 -10.47 -13.26
C PRO A 137 4.74 -9.59 -12.11
N THR A 138 5.65 -8.86 -11.45
CA THR A 138 5.29 -7.93 -10.38
C THR A 138 4.36 -6.84 -10.89
N SER A 139 4.69 -6.22 -12.02
CA SER A 139 3.90 -5.14 -12.61
C SER A 139 2.50 -5.60 -13.01
N ILE A 140 2.39 -6.75 -13.67
CA ILE A 140 1.10 -7.32 -14.07
C ILE A 140 0.27 -7.69 -12.83
N SER A 141 0.90 -8.32 -11.82
CA SER A 141 0.20 -8.68 -10.57
C SER A 141 -0.37 -7.46 -9.84
N GLN A 142 0.30 -6.30 -9.89
CA GLN A 142 -0.20 -5.06 -9.30
C GLN A 142 -1.42 -4.51 -10.05
N ILE A 143 -1.43 -4.58 -11.36
CA ILE A 143 -2.60 -4.15 -12.15
C ILE A 143 -3.78 -5.07 -11.87
N ILE A 144 -3.59 -6.40 -11.91
CA ILE A 144 -4.62 -7.40 -11.60
C ILE A 144 -5.19 -7.13 -10.20
N GLU A 145 -4.32 -6.95 -9.20
CA GLU A 145 -4.71 -6.63 -7.83
C GLU A 145 -5.64 -5.42 -7.76
N GLN A 146 -5.30 -4.32 -8.44
CA GLN A 146 -6.10 -3.10 -8.39
C GLN A 146 -7.41 -3.21 -9.17
N VAL A 147 -7.43 -3.88 -10.30
CA VAL A 147 -8.66 -4.11 -11.07
C VAL A 147 -9.66 -4.95 -10.24
N PHE A 148 -9.20 -6.05 -9.67
CA PHE A 148 -10.06 -6.90 -8.83
C PHE A 148 -10.45 -6.22 -7.52
N ASN A 149 -9.53 -5.49 -6.89
CA ASN A 149 -9.85 -4.66 -5.74
C ASN A 149 -10.98 -3.68 -6.06
N ALA A 150 -10.86 -2.91 -7.14
CA ALA A 150 -11.89 -1.94 -7.53
C ALA A 150 -13.24 -2.60 -7.80
N ALA A 151 -13.26 -3.63 -8.64
CA ALA A 151 -14.50 -4.32 -9.01
C ALA A 151 -15.19 -4.98 -7.80
N VAL A 152 -14.42 -5.75 -7.02
CA VAL A 152 -14.99 -6.49 -5.87
C VAL A 152 -15.35 -5.55 -4.74
N SER A 153 -14.61 -4.44 -4.51
CA SER A 153 -14.98 -3.44 -3.49
C SER A 153 -16.37 -2.85 -3.75
N LEU A 154 -16.68 -2.49 -4.99
CA LEU A 154 -17.98 -1.94 -5.35
C LEU A 154 -19.10 -2.96 -5.21
N LEU A 155 -18.89 -4.17 -5.75
CA LEU A 155 -19.88 -5.25 -5.69
C LEU A 155 -20.14 -5.74 -4.27
N ALA A 156 -19.08 -5.94 -3.48
CA ALA A 156 -19.21 -6.41 -2.11
C ALA A 156 -19.77 -5.33 -1.17
N ALA A 157 -19.44 -4.07 -1.36
CA ALA A 157 -20.06 -2.97 -0.62
C ALA A 157 -21.57 -2.95 -0.83
N TRP A 158 -22.01 -2.99 -2.08
CA TRP A 158 -23.43 -3.06 -2.42
C TRP A 158 -24.11 -4.32 -1.88
N GLY A 159 -23.45 -5.49 -2.01
CA GLY A 159 -23.99 -6.76 -1.52
C GLY A 159 -24.12 -6.80 0.01
N PHE A 160 -23.12 -6.31 0.75
CA PHE A 160 -23.16 -6.27 2.22
C PHE A 160 -24.21 -5.29 2.74
N ILE A 161 -24.39 -4.15 2.10
CA ILE A 161 -25.46 -3.21 2.45
C ILE A 161 -26.83 -3.89 2.29
N ASN A 162 -27.08 -4.54 1.17
CA ASN A 162 -28.37 -5.21 0.92
C ASN A 162 -28.62 -6.42 1.83
N ALA A 163 -27.57 -7.13 2.25
CA ALA A 163 -27.70 -8.35 3.05
C ALA A 163 -27.79 -8.08 4.56
N PHE A 164 -27.10 -7.06 5.06
CA PHE A 164 -26.87 -6.88 6.51
C PHE A 164 -27.30 -5.51 7.06
N SER A 165 -27.62 -4.53 6.20
CA SER A 165 -28.07 -3.22 6.65
C SER A 165 -29.54 -3.23 7.02
N ASP A 166 -29.86 -2.53 8.12
CA ASP A 166 -31.24 -2.25 8.54
C ASP A 166 -31.83 -0.97 7.89
N GLY A 167 -31.12 -0.37 6.94
CA GLY A 167 -31.51 0.84 6.24
C GLY A 167 -31.15 2.14 6.95
N THR A 168 -30.61 2.10 8.17
CA THR A 168 -30.09 3.30 8.83
C THR A 168 -28.77 3.76 8.20
N GLU A 169 -28.51 5.08 8.16
CA GLU A 169 -27.29 5.62 7.57
C GLU A 169 -26.03 5.01 8.19
N ASN A 170 -26.02 4.84 9.51
CA ASN A 170 -24.88 4.24 10.22
C ASN A 170 -24.68 2.75 9.84
N SER A 171 -25.73 2.00 9.69
CA SER A 171 -25.68 0.59 9.27
C SER A 171 -25.23 0.42 7.82
N ILE A 172 -25.71 1.29 6.92
CA ILE A 172 -25.23 1.37 5.54
C ILE A 172 -23.73 1.67 5.51
N ALA A 173 -23.28 2.66 6.27
CA ALA A 173 -21.88 3.04 6.36
C ALA A 173 -21.00 1.91 6.90
N LYS A 174 -21.42 1.25 7.98
CA LYS A 174 -20.73 0.12 8.61
C LYS A 174 -20.56 -1.07 7.67
N TRP A 175 -21.66 -1.57 7.12
CA TRP A 175 -21.63 -2.74 6.25
C TRP A 175 -21.07 -2.44 4.87
N GLY A 176 -21.28 -1.21 4.38
CA GLY A 176 -20.65 -0.73 3.16
C GLY A 176 -19.12 -0.65 3.29
N ALA A 177 -18.61 -0.12 4.42
CA ALA A 177 -17.17 -0.11 4.71
C ALA A 177 -16.61 -1.53 4.81
N ALA A 178 -17.28 -2.42 5.54
CA ALA A 178 -16.90 -3.82 5.67
C ALA A 178 -16.86 -4.53 4.31
N GLY A 179 -17.90 -4.37 3.49
CA GLY A 179 -17.96 -4.94 2.14
C GLY A 179 -16.87 -4.40 1.23
N SER A 180 -16.59 -3.08 1.26
CA SER A 180 -15.56 -2.47 0.44
C SER A 180 -14.15 -3.04 0.71
N THR A 181 -13.86 -3.43 1.94
CA THR A 181 -12.56 -4.01 2.31
C THR A 181 -12.35 -5.44 1.81
N VAL A 182 -13.43 -6.17 1.49
CA VAL A 182 -13.35 -7.49 0.82
C VAL A 182 -12.62 -7.39 -0.51
N GLY A 183 -12.79 -6.28 -1.24
CA GLY A 183 -12.09 -6.05 -2.51
C GLY A 183 -10.58 -6.07 -2.37
N THR A 184 -10.04 -5.50 -1.28
CA THR A 184 -8.58 -5.54 -1.02
C THR A 184 -8.10 -6.99 -0.88
N GLY A 185 -8.83 -7.82 -0.14
CA GLY A 185 -8.54 -9.25 -0.01
C GLY A 185 -8.62 -10.00 -1.35
N ALA A 186 -9.68 -9.78 -2.11
CA ALA A 186 -9.86 -10.38 -3.45
C ALA A 186 -8.74 -9.98 -4.42
N GLY A 187 -8.34 -8.71 -4.41
CA GLY A 187 -7.21 -8.22 -5.20
C GLY A 187 -5.92 -8.96 -4.88
N VAL A 188 -5.60 -9.09 -3.58
CA VAL A 188 -4.39 -9.81 -3.14
C VAL A 188 -4.46 -11.29 -3.51
N VAL A 189 -5.61 -11.96 -3.32
CA VAL A 189 -5.80 -13.36 -3.70
C VAL A 189 -5.57 -13.56 -5.19
N THR A 190 -6.18 -12.75 -6.05
CA THR A 190 -6.03 -12.86 -7.50
C THR A 190 -4.60 -12.61 -7.96
N ALA A 191 -3.92 -11.61 -7.37
CA ALA A 191 -2.51 -11.34 -7.62
C ALA A 191 -1.62 -12.51 -7.17
N LEU A 192 -1.92 -13.12 -6.02
CA LEU A 192 -1.18 -14.28 -5.51
C LEU A 192 -1.37 -15.50 -6.42
N VAL A 193 -2.59 -15.79 -6.84
CA VAL A 193 -2.89 -16.87 -7.81
C VAL A 193 -2.10 -16.65 -9.10
N PHE A 194 -2.12 -15.43 -9.65
CA PHE A 194 -1.32 -15.09 -10.82
C PHE A 194 0.18 -15.36 -10.61
N MET A 195 0.76 -14.93 -9.48
CA MET A 195 2.18 -15.14 -9.17
C MET A 195 2.52 -16.62 -8.97
N LEU A 196 1.63 -17.39 -8.38
CA LEU A 196 1.77 -18.85 -8.24
C LEU A 196 1.77 -19.55 -9.62
N LEU A 197 0.89 -19.13 -10.53
CA LEU A 197 0.88 -19.64 -11.90
C LEU A 197 2.19 -19.33 -12.63
N VAL A 198 2.65 -18.08 -12.54
CA VAL A 198 3.95 -17.68 -13.15
C VAL A 198 5.10 -18.49 -12.54
N TYR A 199 5.10 -18.72 -11.23
CA TYR A 199 6.10 -19.57 -10.58
C TYR A 199 6.00 -21.02 -11.06
N GLY A 200 4.81 -21.58 -11.16
CA GLY A 200 4.55 -22.94 -11.63
C GLY A 200 5.11 -23.19 -13.04
N VAL A 201 4.86 -22.26 -13.96
CA VAL A 201 5.39 -22.32 -15.34
C VAL A 201 6.92 -22.30 -15.36
N ASN A 202 7.55 -21.50 -14.49
CA ASN A 202 9.00 -21.35 -14.44
C ASN A 202 9.69 -22.36 -13.53
N ARG A 203 8.95 -23.13 -12.73
CA ARG A 203 9.48 -24.05 -11.69
C ARG A 203 10.52 -25.04 -12.23
N ARG A 204 10.27 -25.65 -13.39
CA ARG A 204 11.19 -26.62 -13.98
C ARG A 204 12.55 -25.99 -14.29
N LYS A 205 12.57 -24.79 -14.85
CA LYS A 205 13.80 -24.04 -15.15
C LYS A 205 14.56 -23.65 -13.90
N ILE A 206 13.82 -23.27 -12.85
CA ILE A 206 14.36 -22.87 -11.54
C ILE A 206 15.04 -24.09 -10.88
N LEU A 207 14.31 -25.20 -10.74
CA LEU A 207 14.83 -26.41 -10.09
C LEU A 207 16.03 -26.98 -10.83
N HIS A 208 16.03 -27.00 -12.15
CA HIS A 208 17.16 -27.46 -12.95
C HIS A 208 18.45 -26.66 -12.68
N ARG A 209 18.35 -25.33 -12.44
CA ARG A 209 19.51 -24.52 -12.05
C ARG A 209 19.99 -24.85 -10.63
N VAL A 210 19.06 -25.10 -9.71
CA VAL A 210 19.35 -25.50 -8.31
C VAL A 210 20.05 -26.86 -8.25
N GLU A 211 19.58 -27.84 -9.04
CA GLU A 211 20.15 -29.19 -9.10
C GLU A 211 21.57 -29.22 -9.68
N ARG A 212 21.89 -28.32 -10.60
CA ARG A 212 23.22 -28.19 -11.19
C ARG A 212 24.24 -27.43 -10.32
N ASP A 213 23.80 -26.82 -9.25
CA ASP A 213 24.67 -26.06 -8.35
C ASP A 213 25.23 -26.97 -7.25
N HIS A 214 26.44 -27.50 -7.48
CA HIS A 214 27.19 -28.32 -6.53
C HIS A 214 28.40 -27.59 -5.92
N ARG A 215 28.55 -26.30 -6.18
CA ARG A 215 29.76 -25.55 -5.86
C ARG A 215 29.74 -24.90 -4.46
N HIS A 216 28.57 -24.68 -3.89
CA HIS A 216 28.41 -23.89 -2.67
C HIS A 216 27.93 -24.77 -1.51
N GLN A 217 28.44 -24.49 -0.31
CA GLN A 217 27.93 -25.08 0.92
C GLN A 217 26.53 -24.56 1.21
N GLU A 218 25.67 -25.44 1.71
CA GLU A 218 24.32 -25.04 2.08
C GLU A 218 24.32 -24.19 3.34
N GLU A 219 23.80 -22.95 3.25
CA GLU A 219 23.55 -22.12 4.41
C GLU A 219 22.50 -22.74 5.34
N SER A 220 22.70 -22.60 6.66
CA SER A 220 21.72 -23.06 7.63
C SER A 220 20.47 -22.18 7.62
N TYR A 221 19.29 -22.76 7.87
CA TYR A 221 18.07 -21.95 8.03
C TYR A 221 18.19 -20.90 9.15
N LYS A 222 18.95 -21.20 10.23
CA LYS A 222 19.21 -20.26 11.31
C LYS A 222 19.95 -19.00 10.82
N GLU A 223 20.93 -19.18 9.95
CA GLU A 223 21.68 -18.07 9.33
C GLU A 223 20.77 -17.29 8.38
N ILE A 224 19.98 -18.00 7.56
CA ILE A 224 19.01 -17.38 6.65
C ILE A 224 18.02 -16.49 7.40
N PHE A 225 17.40 -16.98 8.47
CA PHE A 225 16.48 -16.19 9.29
C PHE A 225 17.16 -15.01 9.97
N ARG A 226 18.39 -15.20 10.47
CA ARG A 226 19.18 -14.10 11.05
C ARG A 226 19.41 -12.99 10.02
N VAL A 227 19.83 -13.34 8.82
CA VAL A 227 20.07 -12.36 7.73
C VAL A 227 18.78 -11.69 7.30
N ILE A 228 17.67 -12.44 7.15
CA ILE A 228 16.35 -11.87 6.83
C ILE A 228 15.96 -10.83 7.89
N ILE A 229 16.03 -11.17 9.17
CA ILE A 229 15.66 -10.26 10.26
C ILE A 229 16.55 -9.01 10.25
N LEU A 230 17.87 -9.17 10.10
CA LEU A 230 18.82 -8.05 10.06
C LEU A 230 18.58 -7.10 8.88
N VAL A 231 18.15 -7.60 7.73
CA VAL A 231 17.85 -6.76 6.56
C VAL A 231 16.46 -6.17 6.63
N VAL A 232 15.47 -6.94 7.09
CA VAL A 232 14.06 -6.53 7.13
C VAL A 232 13.80 -5.52 8.24
N SER A 233 14.41 -5.68 9.44
CA SER A 233 14.08 -4.84 10.61
C SER A 233 14.37 -3.34 10.42
N PRO A 234 15.50 -2.87 9.85
CA PRO A 234 15.70 -1.45 9.59
C PRO A 234 14.72 -0.88 8.57
N ILE A 235 14.36 -1.66 7.56
CA ILE A 235 13.40 -1.24 6.53
C ILE A 235 12.01 -1.11 7.14
N ILE A 236 11.59 -2.07 7.97
CA ILE A 236 10.32 -1.99 8.70
C ILE A 236 10.31 -0.76 9.61
N LEU A 237 11.37 -0.53 10.39
CA LEU A 237 11.44 0.60 11.31
C LEU A 237 11.32 1.93 10.58
N SER A 238 12.02 2.11 9.46
CA SER A 238 11.93 3.31 8.62
C SER A 238 10.52 3.51 8.07
N ALA A 239 9.93 2.47 7.50
CA ALA A 239 8.57 2.52 6.96
C ALA A 239 7.52 2.76 8.04
N PHE A 240 7.69 2.15 9.22
CA PHE A 240 6.82 2.35 10.38
C PHE A 240 6.83 3.80 10.85
N VAL A 241 8.01 4.38 11.09
CA VAL A 241 8.15 5.78 11.52
C VAL A 241 7.49 6.73 10.52
N TYR A 242 7.67 6.50 9.23
CA TYR A 242 7.05 7.33 8.18
C TYR A 242 5.51 7.24 8.16
N ASN A 243 4.96 6.05 8.35
CA ASN A 243 3.52 5.82 8.15
C ASN A 243 2.69 5.83 9.44
N VAL A 244 3.34 5.67 10.60
CA VAL A 244 2.63 5.74 11.90
C VAL A 244 1.94 7.10 12.11
N ASN A 245 2.46 8.15 11.49
CA ASN A 245 1.87 9.49 11.53
C ASN A 245 0.42 9.52 11.02
N ALA A 246 0.12 8.82 9.92
CA ALA A 246 -1.24 8.78 9.38
C ALA A 246 -2.25 8.14 10.35
N TYR A 247 -1.82 7.07 11.04
CA TYR A 247 -2.64 6.41 12.05
C TYR A 247 -2.82 7.27 13.31
N ILE A 248 -1.72 7.84 13.83
CA ILE A 248 -1.77 8.72 15.00
C ILE A 248 -2.69 9.91 14.74
N ASN A 249 -2.58 10.54 13.57
CA ASN A 249 -3.46 11.63 13.17
C ASN A 249 -4.93 11.20 13.15
N GLY A 250 -5.24 10.03 12.59
CA GLY A 250 -6.61 9.51 12.58
C GLY A 250 -7.15 9.21 13.96
N TYR A 251 -6.33 8.58 14.81
CA TYR A 251 -6.69 8.29 16.19
C TYR A 251 -6.92 9.57 17.00
N LEU A 252 -5.96 10.50 16.98
CA LEU A 252 -6.05 11.77 17.71
C LEU A 252 -7.21 12.63 17.20
N PHE A 253 -7.44 12.69 15.90
CA PHE A 253 -8.57 13.40 15.31
C PHE A 253 -9.90 12.91 15.88
N SER A 254 -10.10 11.58 15.89
CA SER A 254 -11.31 10.97 16.43
C SER A 254 -11.44 11.14 17.94
N ASP A 255 -10.36 10.98 18.70
CA ASP A 255 -10.37 11.09 20.18
C ASP A 255 -10.61 12.54 20.63
N ILE A 256 -9.92 13.52 20.04
CA ILE A 256 -10.05 14.93 20.40
C ILE A 256 -11.46 15.46 20.11
N LEU A 257 -12.00 15.16 18.92
CA LEU A 257 -13.36 15.58 18.57
C LEU A 257 -14.42 14.84 19.40
N GLY A 258 -14.22 13.57 19.70
CA GLY A 258 -15.10 12.81 20.60
C GLY A 258 -15.13 13.38 22.01
N ARG A 259 -13.99 13.77 22.58
CA ARG A 259 -13.90 14.42 23.92
C ARG A 259 -14.55 15.81 23.94
N ARG A 260 -14.65 16.50 22.80
CA ARG A 260 -15.35 17.79 22.67
C ARG A 260 -16.87 17.65 22.49
N GLY A 261 -17.40 16.43 22.59
CA GLY A 261 -18.82 16.14 22.44
C GLY A 261 -19.30 16.04 20.99
N GLY A 262 -18.39 15.86 20.02
CA GLY A 262 -18.74 15.62 18.63
C GLY A 262 -19.45 14.28 18.44
N ASP A 263 -20.49 14.26 17.59
CA ASP A 263 -21.15 13.03 17.21
C ASP A 263 -20.25 12.14 16.36
N ALA A 264 -20.30 10.82 16.63
CA ALA A 264 -19.46 9.84 15.95
C ALA A 264 -19.60 9.85 14.42
N ALA A 265 -20.85 10.05 13.93
CA ALA A 265 -21.11 10.15 12.49
C ALA A 265 -20.46 11.40 11.89
N GLN A 266 -20.58 12.53 12.54
CA GLN A 266 -19.95 13.78 12.10
C GLN A 266 -18.42 13.69 12.09
N ILE A 267 -17.82 13.07 13.11
CA ILE A 267 -16.37 12.82 13.17
C ILE A 267 -15.93 11.92 12.02
N GLY A 268 -16.69 10.86 11.71
CA GLY A 268 -16.42 9.96 10.60
C GLY A 268 -16.46 10.67 9.24
N ILE A 269 -17.44 11.54 9.01
CA ILE A 269 -17.57 12.35 7.78
C ILE A 269 -16.39 13.30 7.63
N LEU A 270 -16.07 14.08 8.66
CA LEU A 270 -14.94 15.02 8.63
C LEU A 270 -13.59 14.28 8.41
N TYR A 271 -13.44 13.11 9.04
CA TYR A 271 -12.25 12.30 8.83
C TYR A 271 -12.16 11.74 7.41
N ALA A 272 -13.28 11.35 6.80
CA ALA A 272 -13.33 10.93 5.40
C ALA A 272 -12.88 12.05 4.45
N GLU A 273 -13.34 13.26 4.68
CA GLU A 273 -12.94 14.42 3.88
C GLU A 273 -11.43 14.70 3.97
N TYR A 274 -10.84 14.55 5.14
CA TYR A 274 -9.40 14.68 5.32
C TYR A 274 -8.65 13.47 4.75
N ALA A 275 -8.92 12.27 5.26
CA ALA A 275 -8.09 11.09 5.02
C ALA A 275 -8.32 10.45 3.64
N THR A 276 -9.52 10.62 3.07
CA THR A 276 -9.85 10.04 1.76
C THR A 276 -9.87 11.09 0.67
N TYR A 277 -10.72 12.12 0.78
CA TYR A 277 -10.93 13.05 -0.32
C TYR A 277 -9.70 13.92 -0.57
N PHE A 278 -9.26 14.66 0.45
CA PHE A 278 -8.09 15.52 0.36
C PHE A 278 -6.81 14.73 0.05
N MET A 279 -6.50 13.71 0.85
CA MET A 279 -5.26 12.93 0.68
C MET A 279 -5.21 12.17 -0.65
N THR A 280 -6.34 11.71 -1.17
CA THR A 280 -6.38 11.03 -2.47
C THR A 280 -6.04 11.99 -3.61
N ILE A 281 -6.61 13.20 -3.60
CA ILE A 281 -6.38 14.20 -4.63
C ILE A 281 -4.93 14.71 -4.61
N ILE A 282 -4.40 15.05 -3.43
CA ILE A 282 -3.03 15.59 -3.30
C ILE A 282 -1.95 14.55 -3.62
N ASN A 283 -2.23 13.26 -3.43
CA ASN A 283 -1.29 12.20 -3.76
C ASN A 283 -1.06 12.01 -5.27
N ILE A 284 -1.91 12.55 -6.15
CA ILE A 284 -1.72 12.47 -7.60
C ILE A 284 -0.48 13.27 -8.02
N PRO A 285 -0.41 14.61 -7.82
CA PRO A 285 0.76 15.38 -8.19
C PRO A 285 2.02 14.96 -7.43
N LEU A 286 1.91 14.59 -6.15
CA LEU A 286 3.05 14.06 -5.37
C LEU A 286 3.66 12.82 -6.00
N THR A 287 2.82 11.90 -6.47
CA THR A 287 3.29 10.68 -7.14
C THR A 287 3.96 10.99 -8.48
N LEU A 288 3.39 11.89 -9.27
CA LEU A 288 3.96 12.31 -10.55
C LEU A 288 5.32 12.97 -10.35
N SER A 289 5.41 13.90 -9.40
CA SER A 289 6.65 14.63 -9.10
C SER A 289 7.76 13.73 -8.53
N SER A 290 7.41 12.71 -7.73
CA SER A 290 8.39 11.79 -7.13
C SER A 290 8.95 10.74 -8.11
N THR A 291 8.41 10.63 -9.31
CA THR A 291 8.90 9.66 -10.31
C THR A 291 10.22 10.09 -10.94
N ALA A 292 10.44 11.38 -11.17
CA ALA A 292 11.66 11.91 -11.75
C ALA A 292 12.88 11.68 -10.83
N PRO A 293 12.88 12.10 -9.56
CA PRO A 293 14.00 11.82 -8.64
C PRO A 293 14.31 10.33 -8.53
N THR A 294 13.27 9.49 -8.42
CA THR A 294 13.47 8.04 -8.26
C THR A 294 14.14 7.39 -9.47
N SER A 295 13.87 7.88 -10.68
CA SER A 295 14.48 7.37 -11.92
C SER A 295 15.91 7.84 -12.12
N MET A 296 16.30 8.99 -11.56
CA MET A 296 17.62 9.61 -11.71
C MET A 296 18.65 9.13 -10.67
N ILE A 297 18.22 8.52 -9.57
CA ILE A 297 19.14 8.03 -8.51
C ILE A 297 20.30 7.17 -9.06
N PRO A 298 20.09 6.19 -9.96
CA PRO A 298 21.19 5.37 -10.48
C PRO A 298 22.20 6.20 -11.30
N GLU A 299 21.75 7.18 -12.08
CA GLU A 299 22.55 8.03 -12.92
C GLU A 299 23.39 8.98 -12.06
N VAL A 300 22.78 9.69 -11.12
CA VAL A 300 23.46 10.55 -10.14
C VAL A 300 24.51 9.76 -9.36
N SER A 301 24.18 8.54 -8.92
CA SER A 301 25.12 7.69 -8.19
C SER A 301 26.32 7.27 -9.03
N ALA A 302 26.11 6.99 -10.32
CA ALA A 302 27.19 6.63 -11.25
C ALA A 302 28.13 7.82 -11.53
N LEU A 303 27.56 9.00 -11.81
CA LEU A 303 28.34 10.24 -12.05
C LEU A 303 29.15 10.64 -10.81
N TYR A 304 28.55 10.57 -9.63
CA TYR A 304 29.23 10.84 -8.38
C TYR A 304 30.37 9.85 -8.11
N ALA A 305 30.17 8.57 -8.39
CA ALA A 305 31.20 7.53 -8.21
C ALA A 305 32.40 7.70 -9.18
N THR A 306 32.19 8.31 -10.37
CA THR A 306 33.26 8.66 -11.31
C THR A 306 33.96 9.96 -10.99
N GLY A 307 33.50 10.71 -9.96
CA GLY A 307 34.07 12.00 -9.54
C GLY A 307 33.67 13.19 -10.41
N ASP A 308 32.73 13.01 -11.33
CA ASP A 308 32.20 14.08 -12.18
C ASP A 308 31.15 14.89 -11.43
N ILE A 309 31.61 15.84 -10.62
CA ILE A 309 30.77 16.67 -9.75
C ILE A 309 29.88 17.62 -10.57
N GLU A 310 30.40 18.10 -11.71
CA GLU A 310 29.70 19.07 -12.54
C GLU A 310 28.50 18.42 -13.24
N ALA A 311 28.70 17.27 -13.88
CA ALA A 311 27.61 16.47 -14.45
C ALA A 311 26.62 15.96 -13.38
N THR A 312 27.11 15.65 -12.15
CA THR A 312 26.25 15.29 -11.02
C THR A 312 25.32 16.43 -10.64
N ARG A 313 25.83 17.66 -10.54
CA ARG A 313 25.03 18.86 -10.25
C ARG A 313 23.99 19.11 -11.34
N GLU A 314 24.41 19.08 -12.60
CA GLU A 314 23.51 19.29 -13.73
C GLU A 314 22.36 18.27 -13.74
N CYS A 315 22.65 17.00 -13.50
CA CYS A 315 21.64 15.95 -13.39
C CYS A 315 20.64 16.21 -12.24
N ILE A 316 21.12 16.67 -11.08
CA ILE A 316 20.26 17.05 -9.94
C ILE A 316 19.41 18.26 -10.29
N ASP A 317 19.99 19.31 -10.87
CA ASP A 317 19.27 20.53 -11.24
C ASP A 317 18.16 20.25 -12.26
N GLN A 318 18.42 19.44 -13.29
CA GLN A 318 17.44 18.99 -14.27
C GLN A 318 16.31 18.22 -13.58
N THR A 319 16.63 17.36 -12.61
CA THR A 319 15.63 16.59 -11.87
C THR A 319 14.72 17.49 -11.04
N VAL A 320 15.30 18.49 -10.36
CA VAL A 320 14.55 19.47 -9.57
C VAL A 320 13.67 20.32 -10.48
N GLN A 321 14.19 20.81 -11.59
CA GLN A 321 13.42 21.59 -12.56
C GLN A 321 12.25 20.79 -13.12
N LEU A 322 12.45 19.53 -13.53
CA LEU A 322 11.40 18.66 -14.03
C LEU A 322 10.30 18.42 -12.98
N SER A 323 10.69 18.19 -11.72
CA SER A 323 9.76 18.02 -10.62
C SER A 323 8.95 19.29 -10.38
N MET A 324 9.59 20.47 -10.42
CA MET A 324 8.92 21.77 -10.24
C MET A 324 7.95 22.11 -11.40
N VAL A 325 8.35 21.82 -12.64
CA VAL A 325 7.48 22.02 -13.82
C VAL A 325 6.18 21.23 -13.73
N VAL A 326 6.20 20.06 -13.06
CA VAL A 326 5.01 19.24 -12.84
C VAL A 326 4.25 19.70 -11.58
N SER A 327 4.94 19.88 -10.46
CA SER A 327 4.29 20.13 -9.16
C SER A 327 3.67 21.52 -9.07
N ALA A 328 4.33 22.57 -9.56
CA ALA A 328 3.84 23.94 -9.41
C ALA A 328 2.50 24.21 -10.16
N PRO A 329 2.33 23.82 -11.46
CA PRO A 329 1.03 23.94 -12.11
C PRO A 329 -0.06 23.08 -11.46
N CYS A 330 0.29 21.85 -11.03
CA CYS A 330 -0.66 20.98 -10.33
C CYS A 330 -1.13 21.60 -9.01
N ALA A 331 -0.23 22.18 -8.21
CA ALA A 331 -0.57 22.84 -6.95
C ALA A 331 -1.48 24.04 -7.17
N MET A 332 -1.17 24.86 -8.17
CA MET A 332 -2.01 26.02 -8.53
C MET A 332 -3.37 25.58 -9.05
N GLY A 333 -3.41 24.59 -9.93
CA GLY A 333 -4.65 24.03 -10.47
C GLY A 333 -5.55 23.45 -9.39
N LEU A 334 -4.99 22.66 -8.47
CA LEU A 334 -5.72 22.10 -7.33
C LEU A 334 -6.23 23.19 -6.37
N ALA A 335 -5.46 24.27 -6.15
CA ALA A 335 -5.90 25.37 -5.28
C ALA A 335 -7.07 26.14 -5.88
N VAL A 336 -7.01 26.46 -7.19
CA VAL A 336 -8.05 27.21 -7.90
C VAL A 336 -9.31 26.36 -8.12
N LEU A 337 -9.13 25.11 -8.53
CA LEU A 337 -10.22 24.20 -8.87
C LEU A 337 -10.59 23.25 -7.71
N ALA A 338 -10.17 23.55 -6.48
CA ALA A 338 -10.40 22.69 -5.31
C ALA A 338 -11.87 22.29 -5.15
N GLN A 339 -12.76 23.26 -5.18
CA GLN A 339 -14.19 23.05 -4.97
C GLN A 339 -14.86 22.28 -6.13
N PRO A 340 -14.66 22.65 -7.41
CA PRO A 340 -15.14 21.87 -8.54
C PRO A 340 -14.60 20.42 -8.57
N ILE A 341 -13.32 20.20 -8.25
CA ILE A 341 -12.71 18.86 -8.26
C ILE A 341 -13.33 17.97 -7.17
N VAL A 342 -13.44 18.49 -5.95
CA VAL A 342 -14.05 17.72 -4.84
C VAL A 342 -15.51 17.42 -5.14
N PHE A 343 -16.27 18.39 -5.66
CA PHE A 343 -17.66 18.20 -6.03
C PHE A 343 -17.83 17.16 -7.16
N LEU A 344 -16.99 17.22 -8.18
CA LEU A 344 -17.04 16.30 -9.31
C LEU A 344 -16.72 14.84 -8.88
N LEU A 345 -15.75 14.67 -7.98
CA LEU A 345 -15.28 13.33 -7.56
C LEU A 345 -16.16 12.72 -6.47
N TYR A 346 -16.65 13.52 -5.53
CA TYR A 346 -17.27 13.02 -4.30
C TYR A 346 -18.68 13.60 -4.04
N GLY A 347 -19.18 14.49 -4.89
CA GLY A 347 -20.50 15.09 -4.76
C GLY A 347 -20.62 15.97 -3.52
N ASN A 348 -21.51 15.60 -2.61
CA ASN A 348 -21.74 16.37 -1.38
C ASN A 348 -20.58 16.21 -0.39
N SER A 349 -19.87 17.30 -0.11
CA SER A 349 -18.88 17.38 0.95
C SER A 349 -19.21 18.56 1.89
N THR A 350 -18.74 18.53 3.14
CA THR A 350 -18.88 19.65 4.08
C THR A 350 -18.04 20.87 3.65
N GLY A 351 -17.20 20.69 2.63
CA GLY A 351 -16.26 21.71 2.14
C GLY A 351 -14.90 21.69 2.82
N LEU A 352 -14.70 20.83 3.82
CA LEU A 352 -13.42 20.70 4.51
C LEU A 352 -12.30 20.26 3.55
N ALA A 353 -12.54 19.24 2.71
CA ALA A 353 -11.57 18.75 1.74
C ALA A 353 -11.15 19.85 0.75
N ALA A 354 -12.10 20.64 0.24
CA ALA A 354 -11.83 21.75 -0.66
C ALA A 354 -11.02 22.86 0.02
N ASN A 355 -11.33 23.18 1.28
CA ASN A 355 -10.58 24.16 2.06
C ASN A 355 -9.16 23.69 2.36
N LEU A 356 -8.97 22.40 2.69
CA LEU A 356 -7.64 21.81 2.89
C LEU A 356 -6.79 21.83 1.61
N LEU A 357 -7.39 21.59 0.42
CA LEU A 357 -6.68 21.71 -0.85
C LEU A 357 -6.20 23.13 -1.13
N LYS A 358 -6.97 24.16 -0.72
CA LYS A 358 -6.56 25.57 -0.83
C LYS A 358 -5.37 25.89 0.12
N ILE A 359 -5.39 25.34 1.33
CA ILE A 359 -4.32 25.55 2.35
C ILE A 359 -3.08 24.72 1.99
N GLY A 360 -3.24 23.49 1.48
CA GLY A 360 -2.15 22.59 1.06
C GLY A 360 -1.21 23.18 -0.01
N ARG A 361 -1.57 24.31 -0.60
CA ARG A 361 -0.71 25.13 -1.47
C ARG A 361 0.64 25.49 -0.84
N ALA A 362 0.75 25.54 0.48
CA ALA A 362 1.97 25.90 1.19
C ALA A 362 2.96 24.72 1.40
N HIS A 363 2.56 23.50 1.06
CA HIS A 363 3.33 22.28 1.35
C HIS A 363 3.73 21.48 0.07
N VAL A 364 3.42 21.99 -1.11
CA VAL A 364 3.86 21.50 -2.41
C VAL A 364 4.83 22.52 -3.01
#